data_a72b9796732d14c335fa3644be145c53
#
_entry.id   a72b9796732d14c335fa3644be145c53
#
_cell.length_a   1.000
_cell.length_b   1.000
_cell.length_c   1.000
_cell.angle_alpha   90.00
_cell.angle_beta   90.00
_cell.angle_gamma   90.00
#
_symmetry.space_group_name_H-M   'P 1'
#
loop_
_entity.id
_entity.type
_entity.pdbx_description
1 polymer ?
#
loop_
_entity_poly.entity_id
_entity_poly.type
_entity_poly.pdbx_seq_one_letter_code
_entity_poly.pdbx_strand_id
1 'polypeptide(L)'
;MIYTVTFNPSLDYIVGVDDFRLGATNRTSYEQMLAGGKGINVSYVLKNLGFESTAFGFLAGFVGEEIRRKVAADGIHADFLTLSEGVSRINVKLKNIDGTEINGMGPDIAADQVSALREKINQLKAGDILVLAGSIPQSMPDTIFMDIMADLQDKGVEIAVDATRDLLMNVLPYRPFLIKPNNHELGEIFGVELKKREEVIPYAKKLQEKGAKNVLVSMAGEGAVLIDENGREYMSPVPRGKVVNAVGAGDSMVAGFIACLLYTSPSPRDVEETRM
;
A
#
# COMPACT_ATOMS: atom_id res chain seq x y z
N MET A 1 4.45 11.42 -12.54
CA MET A 1 4.73 11.50 -11.08
C MET A 1 4.09 10.30 -10.38
N ILE A 2 4.57 9.95 -9.16
CA ILE A 2 3.98 8.87 -8.35
C ILE A 2 3.29 9.49 -7.13
N TYR A 3 2.06 9.06 -6.87
CA TYR A 3 1.27 9.49 -5.72
C TYR A 3 0.85 8.26 -4.92
N THR A 4 0.89 8.35 -3.59
CA THR A 4 0.44 7.29 -2.70
C THR A 4 -0.63 7.81 -1.77
N VAL A 5 -1.67 7.04 -1.53
CA VAL A 5 -2.74 7.40 -0.59
C VAL A 5 -2.71 6.46 0.61
N THR A 6 -2.67 7.04 1.80
CA THR A 6 -2.89 6.32 3.05
C THR A 6 -4.07 6.97 3.77
N PHE A 7 -5.23 6.34 3.75
CA PHE A 7 -6.44 6.90 4.39
C PHE A 7 -6.35 6.95 5.90
N ASN A 8 -5.62 6.01 6.50
CA ASN A 8 -5.48 5.89 7.95
C ASN A 8 -4.00 5.74 8.36
N PRO A 9 -3.18 6.79 8.22
CA PRO A 9 -1.78 6.79 8.67
C PRO A 9 -1.67 6.46 10.15
N SER A 10 -0.54 5.88 10.54
CA SER A 10 -0.26 5.53 11.94
C SER A 10 1.11 6.01 12.39
N LEU A 11 1.24 6.22 13.68
CA LEU A 11 2.53 6.20 14.36
C LEU A 11 2.73 4.78 14.90
N ASP A 12 3.65 4.03 14.29
CA ASP A 12 3.94 2.66 14.69
C ASP A 12 4.96 2.69 15.83
N TYR A 13 4.53 2.30 17.03
CA TYR A 13 5.37 2.15 18.20
C TYR A 13 5.81 0.70 18.34
N ILE A 14 7.04 0.43 17.96
CA ILE A 14 7.66 -0.90 18.00
C ILE A 14 8.37 -1.05 19.33
N VAL A 15 7.96 -2.03 20.12
CA VAL A 15 8.51 -2.30 21.45
C VAL A 15 9.00 -3.75 21.55
N GLY A 16 10.17 -3.94 22.16
CA GLY A 16 10.68 -5.23 22.59
C GLY A 16 10.48 -5.40 24.08
N VAL A 17 9.98 -6.55 24.51
CA VAL A 17 9.85 -6.96 25.91
C VAL A 17 10.43 -8.36 26.04
N ASP A 18 11.48 -8.54 26.84
CA ASP A 18 12.20 -9.81 26.89
C ASP A 18 11.45 -10.93 27.62
N ASP A 19 10.63 -10.58 28.63
CA ASP A 19 9.84 -11.52 29.41
C ASP A 19 8.40 -10.98 29.57
N PHE A 20 7.65 -10.99 28.48
CA PHE A 20 6.29 -10.47 28.46
C PHE A 20 5.35 -11.37 29.28
N ARG A 21 4.61 -10.78 30.22
CA ARG A 21 3.65 -11.47 31.09
C ARG A 21 2.31 -10.76 31.11
N LEU A 22 1.27 -11.48 30.82
CA LEU A 22 -0.10 -10.99 30.99
C LEU A 22 -0.37 -10.70 32.47
N GLY A 23 -1.08 -9.60 32.76
CA GLY A 23 -1.44 -9.19 34.12
C GLY A 23 -0.30 -8.62 34.95
N ALA A 24 0.88 -8.39 34.38
CA ALA A 24 2.06 -7.82 35.03
C ALA A 24 2.50 -6.49 34.40
N THR A 25 3.29 -5.72 35.12
CA THR A 25 3.99 -4.56 34.53
C THR A 25 5.17 -5.06 33.72
N ASN A 26 5.09 -4.89 32.40
CA ASN A 26 6.17 -5.18 31.47
C ASN A 26 6.99 -3.93 31.21
N ARG A 27 8.31 -4.07 31.12
CA ARG A 27 9.22 -2.98 30.76
C ARG A 27 9.87 -3.28 29.44
N THR A 28 9.96 -2.25 28.58
CA THR A 28 10.59 -2.34 27.26
C THR A 28 12.10 -2.44 27.37
N SER A 29 12.70 -3.29 26.56
CA SER A 29 14.16 -3.35 26.33
C SER A 29 14.56 -2.71 25.00
N TYR A 30 13.57 -2.42 24.15
CA TYR A 30 13.76 -1.77 22.85
C TYR A 30 12.54 -0.94 22.52
N GLU A 31 12.76 0.24 21.94
CA GLU A 31 11.70 1.14 21.48
C GLU A 31 12.08 1.80 20.16
N GLN A 32 11.12 1.91 19.26
CA GLN A 32 11.25 2.65 18.02
C GLN A 32 9.90 3.21 17.59
N MET A 33 9.86 4.44 17.10
CA MET A 33 8.66 5.06 16.52
C MET A 33 8.89 5.35 15.05
N LEU A 34 8.01 4.85 14.19
CA LEU A 34 8.03 5.05 12.74
C LEU A 34 6.69 5.61 12.25
N ALA A 35 6.75 6.42 11.21
CA ALA A 35 5.54 6.73 10.46
C ALA A 35 5.12 5.49 9.68
N GLY A 36 3.84 5.13 9.76
CA GLY A 36 3.30 3.90 9.18
C GLY A 36 2.07 4.16 8.32
N GLY A 37 1.68 3.12 7.61
CA GLY A 37 0.60 3.10 6.65
C GLY A 37 1.10 2.64 5.28
N LYS A 38 0.35 1.77 4.60
CA LYS A 38 0.83 1.08 3.39
C LYS A 38 1.30 2.05 2.30
N GLY A 39 0.54 3.12 2.00
CA GLY A 39 0.95 4.13 1.01
C GLY A 39 2.23 4.86 1.40
N ILE A 40 2.38 5.22 2.69
CA ILE A 40 3.61 5.82 3.22
C ILE A 40 4.79 4.84 3.08
N ASN A 41 4.59 3.56 3.40
CA ASN A 41 5.62 2.53 3.24
C ASN A 41 6.05 2.38 1.76
N VAL A 42 5.09 2.41 0.82
CA VAL A 42 5.40 2.41 -0.62
C VAL A 42 6.28 3.63 -0.97
N SER A 43 5.96 4.83 -0.46
CA SER A 43 6.76 6.03 -0.68
C SER A 43 8.18 5.91 -0.11
N TYR A 44 8.36 5.32 1.06
CA TYR A 44 9.69 5.04 1.62
C TYR A 44 10.52 4.13 0.71
N VAL A 45 9.92 3.05 0.22
CA VAL A 45 10.63 2.10 -0.65
C VAL A 45 10.95 2.74 -2.00
N LEU A 46 10.00 3.47 -2.61
CA LEU A 46 10.25 4.21 -3.85
C LEU A 46 11.42 5.16 -3.70
N LYS A 47 11.47 5.95 -2.60
CA LYS A 47 12.58 6.84 -2.33
C LYS A 47 13.92 6.11 -2.21
N ASN A 48 13.96 4.98 -1.50
CA ASN A 48 15.17 4.16 -1.38
C ASN A 48 15.63 3.59 -2.73
N LEU A 49 14.71 3.42 -3.68
CA LEU A 49 14.97 3.02 -5.06
C LEU A 49 15.30 4.21 -5.99
N GLY A 50 15.34 5.43 -5.47
CA GLY A 50 15.69 6.64 -6.24
C GLY A 50 14.52 7.32 -6.95
N PHE A 51 13.27 6.96 -6.62
CA PHE A 51 12.06 7.56 -7.19
C PHE A 51 11.39 8.50 -6.20
N GLU A 52 10.97 9.66 -6.70
CA GLU A 52 10.18 10.61 -5.92
C GLU A 52 8.70 10.25 -5.97
N SER A 53 8.01 10.47 -4.84
CA SER A 53 6.57 10.32 -4.73
C SER A 53 5.97 11.36 -3.81
N THR A 54 4.67 11.64 -3.95
CA THR A 54 3.90 12.50 -3.03
C THR A 54 2.90 11.66 -2.27
N ALA A 55 2.99 11.68 -0.94
CA ALA A 55 2.07 10.97 -0.05
C ALA A 55 0.87 11.83 0.30
N PHE A 56 -0.34 11.33 0.00
CA PHE A 56 -1.63 11.88 0.40
C PHE A 56 -2.23 11.08 1.57
N GLY A 57 -3.12 11.68 2.31
CA GLY A 57 -3.88 11.04 3.39
C GLY A 57 -4.39 12.05 4.39
N PHE A 58 -4.89 11.55 5.52
CA PHE A 58 -5.46 12.36 6.58
C PHE A 58 -4.61 12.26 7.86
N LEU A 59 -4.35 13.40 8.49
CA LEU A 59 -3.64 13.47 9.75
C LEU A 59 -4.47 14.26 10.78
N ALA A 60 -4.42 13.84 12.05
CA ALA A 60 -5.14 14.48 13.14
C ALA A 60 -4.30 14.55 14.42
N GLY A 61 -4.41 15.66 15.13
CA GLY A 61 -3.82 15.89 16.44
C GLY A 61 -2.29 15.75 16.47
N PHE A 62 -1.73 15.64 17.67
CA PHE A 62 -0.28 15.59 17.88
C PHE A 62 0.40 14.36 17.21
N VAL A 63 -0.30 13.24 17.12
CA VAL A 63 0.21 12.05 16.44
C VAL A 63 0.33 12.31 14.94
N GLY A 64 -0.66 13.00 14.35
CA GLY A 64 -0.62 13.40 12.95
C GLY A 64 0.56 14.32 12.65
N GLU A 65 0.83 15.29 13.51
CA GLU A 65 2.00 16.18 13.37
C GLU A 65 3.33 15.41 13.45
N GLU A 66 3.42 14.44 14.36
CA GLU A 66 4.63 13.60 14.44
C GLU A 66 4.82 12.72 13.21
N ILE A 67 3.73 12.14 12.64
CA ILE A 67 3.79 11.41 11.36
C ILE A 67 4.29 12.34 10.25
N ARG A 68 3.74 13.54 10.13
CA ARG A 68 4.16 14.56 9.15
C ARG A 68 5.65 14.87 9.27
N ARG A 69 6.08 15.15 10.52
CA ARG A 69 7.49 15.48 10.83
C ARG A 69 8.44 14.35 10.41
N LYS A 70 8.08 13.08 10.70
CA LYS A 70 8.89 11.91 10.33
C LYS A 70 8.97 11.72 8.82
N VAL A 71 7.84 11.74 8.13
CA VAL A 71 7.76 11.62 6.67
C VAL A 71 8.60 12.70 5.99
N ALA A 72 8.52 13.95 6.46
CA ALA A 72 9.31 15.07 5.95
C ALA A 72 10.81 14.92 6.27
N ALA A 73 11.17 14.48 7.48
CA ALA A 73 12.56 14.26 7.89
C ALA A 73 13.26 13.18 7.03
N ASP A 74 12.51 12.19 6.60
CA ASP A 74 12.98 11.15 5.68
C ASP A 74 12.94 11.63 4.21
N GLY A 75 12.55 12.90 3.96
CA GLY A 75 12.58 13.59 2.67
C GLY A 75 11.57 13.04 1.67
N ILE A 76 10.43 12.55 2.13
CA ILE A 76 9.27 12.20 1.30
C ILE A 76 8.40 13.45 1.17
N HIS A 77 8.00 13.77 -0.06
CA HIS A 77 7.00 14.80 -0.27
C HIS A 77 5.65 14.33 0.26
N ALA A 78 4.99 15.18 1.05
CA ALA A 78 3.69 14.86 1.63
C ALA A 78 2.74 16.04 1.53
N ASP A 79 1.53 15.77 1.08
CA ASP A 79 0.44 16.72 0.99
C ASP A 79 -0.80 16.17 1.72
N PHE A 80 -0.64 15.97 3.02
CA PHE A 80 -1.67 15.47 3.92
C PHE A 80 -2.72 16.52 4.24
N LEU A 81 -3.99 16.13 4.25
CA LEU A 81 -5.08 16.91 4.81
C LEU A 81 -5.06 16.80 6.34
N THR A 82 -5.13 17.93 7.02
CA THR A 82 -5.19 17.98 8.49
C THR A 82 -6.64 18.07 8.94
N LEU A 83 -7.06 17.10 9.75
CA LEU A 83 -8.39 17.09 10.36
C LEU A 83 -8.38 17.98 11.59
N SER A 84 -9.49 18.69 11.81
CA SER A 84 -9.67 19.58 12.98
C SER A 84 -9.91 18.82 14.28
N GLU A 85 -10.40 17.60 14.21
CA GLU A 85 -10.77 16.77 15.36
C GLU A 85 -10.14 15.38 15.30
N GLY A 86 -10.07 14.72 16.45
CA GLY A 86 -9.52 13.38 16.59
C GLY A 86 -8.00 13.34 16.71
N VAL A 87 -7.48 12.14 16.64
CA VAL A 87 -6.03 11.84 16.71
C VAL A 87 -5.71 10.71 15.74
N SER A 88 -4.69 10.89 14.91
CA SER A 88 -4.15 9.80 14.08
C SER A 88 -3.77 8.60 14.95
N ARG A 89 -3.94 7.41 14.44
CA ARG A 89 -3.78 6.20 15.24
C ARG A 89 -2.33 5.94 15.63
N ILE A 90 -2.17 5.29 16.79
CA ILE A 90 -0.93 4.67 17.22
C ILE A 90 -1.13 3.16 17.12
N ASN A 91 -0.19 2.47 16.49
CA ASN A 91 -0.12 1.01 16.49
C ASN A 91 1.02 0.58 17.41
N VAL A 92 0.77 -0.36 18.31
CA VAL A 92 1.82 -0.97 19.13
C VAL A 92 2.19 -2.31 18.50
N LYS A 93 3.49 -2.49 18.19
CA LYS A 93 4.02 -3.72 17.61
C LYS A 93 4.99 -4.38 18.58
N LEU A 94 4.68 -5.58 19.01
CA LEU A 94 5.49 -6.34 19.98
C LEU A 94 6.54 -7.16 19.21
N LYS A 95 7.80 -6.69 19.21
CA LYS A 95 8.88 -7.23 18.37
C LYS A 95 9.19 -8.71 18.59
N ASN A 96 9.10 -9.20 19.82
CA ASN A 96 9.55 -10.55 20.20
C ASN A 96 8.36 -11.46 20.58
N ILE A 97 7.15 -11.10 20.26
CA ILE A 97 5.93 -11.80 20.65
C ILE A 97 5.11 -12.10 19.38
N ASP A 98 5.58 -13.06 18.63
CA ASP A 98 4.88 -13.79 17.56
C ASP A 98 4.02 -12.90 16.62
N GLY A 99 4.55 -11.73 16.25
CA GLY A 99 3.86 -10.80 15.35
C GLY A 99 2.64 -10.12 15.97
N THR A 100 2.55 -10.06 17.29
CA THR A 100 1.42 -9.43 17.99
C THR A 100 1.41 -7.93 17.77
N GLU A 101 0.29 -7.42 17.26
CA GLU A 101 0.06 -6.00 17.03
C GLU A 101 -1.25 -5.53 17.67
N ILE A 102 -1.26 -4.31 18.21
CA ILE A 102 -2.45 -3.63 18.68
C ILE A 102 -2.62 -2.39 17.80
N ASN A 103 -3.60 -2.42 16.93
CA ASN A 103 -3.83 -1.35 15.96
C ASN A 103 -4.93 -0.40 16.43
N GLY A 104 -4.60 0.90 16.53
CA GLY A 104 -5.56 1.95 16.82
C GLY A 104 -6.57 2.14 15.67
N MET A 105 -7.74 2.70 15.99
CA MET A 105 -8.80 2.93 15.00
C MET A 105 -8.50 4.14 14.10
N GLY A 106 -7.92 5.19 14.66
CA GLY A 106 -7.70 6.47 13.99
C GLY A 106 -8.90 7.40 14.10
N PRO A 107 -8.82 8.59 13.48
CA PRO A 107 -9.86 9.61 13.54
C PRO A 107 -11.04 9.28 12.62
N ASP A 108 -12.20 9.81 12.91
CA ASP A 108 -13.30 9.88 11.96
C ASP A 108 -13.01 10.90 10.87
N ILE A 109 -13.36 10.57 9.63
CA ILE A 109 -13.14 11.42 8.47
C ILE A 109 -14.48 11.87 7.93
N ALA A 110 -14.75 13.16 7.99
CA ALA A 110 -16.00 13.74 7.50
C ALA A 110 -16.06 13.74 5.96
N ALA A 111 -17.27 13.76 5.40
CA ALA A 111 -17.50 13.64 3.97
C ALA A 111 -16.87 14.80 3.15
N ASP A 112 -16.81 16.01 3.72
CA ASP A 112 -16.16 17.17 3.10
C ASP A 112 -14.63 16.96 2.99
N GLN A 113 -14.00 16.32 3.98
CA GLN A 113 -12.59 15.97 3.95
C GLN A 113 -12.30 14.89 2.90
N VAL A 114 -13.19 13.89 2.78
CA VAL A 114 -13.12 12.89 1.70
C VAL A 114 -13.21 13.58 0.33
N SER A 115 -14.16 14.51 0.17
CA SER A 115 -14.31 15.29 -1.06
C SER A 115 -13.07 16.12 -1.38
N ALA A 116 -12.47 16.77 -0.39
CA ALA A 116 -11.24 17.54 -0.57
C ALA A 116 -10.05 16.68 -1.02
N LEU A 117 -9.93 15.43 -0.50
CA LEU A 117 -8.92 14.50 -0.97
C LEU A 117 -9.18 14.07 -2.41
N ARG A 118 -10.44 13.75 -2.76
CA ARG A 118 -10.83 13.39 -4.15
C ARG A 118 -10.54 14.54 -5.13
N GLU A 119 -10.78 15.79 -4.75
CA GLU A 119 -10.45 16.98 -5.56
C GLU A 119 -8.93 17.08 -5.83
N LYS A 120 -8.07 16.82 -4.81
CA LYS A 120 -6.62 16.74 -5.01
C LYS A 120 -6.22 15.63 -5.98
N ILE A 121 -6.75 14.43 -5.77
CA ILE A 121 -6.50 13.26 -6.62
C ILE A 121 -6.99 13.51 -8.05
N ASN A 122 -8.08 14.24 -8.22
CA ASN A 122 -8.65 14.59 -9.51
C ASN A 122 -7.75 15.49 -10.37
N GLN A 123 -6.72 16.11 -9.79
CA GLN A 123 -5.73 16.90 -10.51
C GLN A 123 -4.63 16.06 -11.19
N LEU A 124 -4.58 14.78 -10.94
CA LEU A 124 -3.65 13.85 -11.57
C LEU A 124 -3.87 13.79 -13.08
N LYS A 125 -2.79 13.55 -13.83
CA LYS A 125 -2.73 13.64 -15.29
C LYS A 125 -2.31 12.30 -15.89
N ALA A 126 -2.48 12.19 -17.19
CA ALA A 126 -1.98 11.06 -17.96
C ALA A 126 -0.48 10.82 -17.73
N GLY A 127 -0.11 9.58 -17.48
CA GLY A 127 1.26 9.17 -17.15
C GLY A 127 1.61 9.27 -15.65
N ASP A 128 0.72 9.82 -14.82
CA ASP A 128 0.87 9.71 -13.36
C ASP A 128 0.49 8.30 -12.89
N ILE A 129 1.08 7.89 -11.76
CA ILE A 129 0.78 6.62 -11.09
C ILE A 129 0.19 6.94 -9.72
N LEU A 130 -0.96 6.35 -9.41
CA LEU A 130 -1.61 6.45 -8.10
C LEU A 130 -1.59 5.10 -7.40
N VAL A 131 -1.14 5.08 -6.15
CA VAL A 131 -1.20 3.89 -5.29
C VAL A 131 -2.26 4.09 -4.23
N LEU A 132 -3.32 3.29 -4.29
CA LEU A 132 -4.35 3.19 -3.26
C LEU A 132 -4.03 1.99 -2.37
N ALA A 133 -3.58 2.22 -1.14
CA ALA A 133 -3.09 1.12 -0.31
C ALA A 133 -3.53 1.23 1.15
N GLY A 134 -3.86 0.07 1.72
CA GLY A 134 -4.20 -0.09 3.13
C GLY A 134 -5.70 -0.12 3.42
N SER A 135 -6.01 -0.10 4.72
CA SER A 135 -7.38 -0.06 5.23
C SER A 135 -7.94 1.36 5.22
N ILE A 136 -9.24 1.45 5.13
CA ILE A 136 -10.00 2.69 5.31
C ILE A 136 -10.55 2.76 6.75
N PRO A 137 -10.69 3.97 7.35
CA PRO A 137 -11.44 4.15 8.59
C PRO A 137 -12.90 3.74 8.43
N GLN A 138 -13.53 3.31 9.52
CA GLN A 138 -14.94 2.90 9.52
C GLN A 138 -15.92 4.03 9.15
N SER A 139 -15.52 5.28 9.37
CA SER A 139 -16.31 6.47 9.00
C SER A 139 -16.34 6.76 7.50
N MET A 140 -15.48 6.10 6.71
CA MET A 140 -15.44 6.29 5.26
C MET A 140 -16.31 5.25 4.53
N PRO A 141 -16.86 5.61 3.36
CA PRO A 141 -17.60 4.65 2.54
C PRO A 141 -16.65 3.55 2.04
N ASP A 142 -17.11 2.31 2.06
CA ASP A 142 -16.40 1.13 1.54
C ASP A 142 -16.21 1.19 0.00
N THR A 143 -16.88 2.13 -0.65
CA THR A 143 -16.76 2.41 -2.10
C THR A 143 -15.62 3.38 -2.44
N ILE A 144 -14.92 3.97 -1.47
CA ILE A 144 -14.01 5.10 -1.72
C ILE A 144 -12.93 4.80 -2.78
N PHE A 145 -12.39 3.58 -2.82
CA PHE A 145 -11.40 3.21 -3.85
C PHE A 145 -12.04 3.17 -5.23
N MET A 146 -13.24 2.61 -5.32
CA MET A 146 -14.05 2.56 -6.53
C MET A 146 -14.40 3.98 -7.00
N ASP A 147 -14.81 4.85 -6.08
CA ASP A 147 -15.19 6.24 -6.39
C ASP A 147 -13.99 7.03 -6.95
N ILE A 148 -12.80 6.87 -6.36
CA ILE A 148 -11.58 7.50 -6.87
C ILE A 148 -11.22 6.95 -8.26
N MET A 149 -11.35 5.65 -8.48
CA MET A 149 -11.07 5.07 -9.79
C MET A 149 -12.06 5.53 -10.85
N ALA A 150 -13.34 5.72 -10.49
CA ALA A 150 -14.36 6.29 -11.36
C ALA A 150 -14.03 7.75 -11.74
N ASP A 151 -13.59 8.57 -10.78
CA ASP A 151 -13.19 9.97 -11.01
C ASP A 151 -11.99 10.10 -11.95
N LEU A 152 -11.10 9.10 -11.97
CA LEU A 152 -9.89 9.07 -12.78
C LEU A 152 -10.05 8.28 -14.08
N GLN A 153 -11.22 7.70 -14.32
CA GLN A 153 -11.50 6.99 -15.56
C GLN A 153 -11.20 7.91 -16.75
N ASP A 154 -10.56 7.38 -17.77
CA ASP A 154 -10.19 8.10 -19.01
C ASP A 154 -9.15 9.24 -18.85
N LYS A 155 -8.59 9.46 -17.66
CA LYS A 155 -7.51 10.45 -17.46
C LYS A 155 -6.11 9.93 -17.79
N GLY A 156 -5.97 8.64 -18.09
CA GLY A 156 -4.67 8.03 -18.38
C GLY A 156 -3.75 7.91 -17.15
N VAL A 157 -4.32 7.86 -15.95
CA VAL A 157 -3.60 7.58 -14.70
C VAL A 157 -3.54 6.08 -14.48
N GLU A 158 -2.36 5.54 -14.20
CA GLU A 158 -2.20 4.13 -13.86
C GLU A 158 -2.42 3.94 -12.35
N ILE A 159 -3.35 3.07 -11.96
CA ILE A 159 -3.74 2.91 -10.55
C ILE A 159 -3.34 1.53 -10.04
N ALA A 160 -2.48 1.51 -9.02
CA ALA A 160 -2.13 0.31 -8.27
C ALA A 160 -2.96 0.23 -6.99
N VAL A 161 -3.55 -0.94 -6.72
CA VAL A 161 -4.42 -1.16 -5.55
C VAL A 161 -3.88 -2.28 -4.69
N ASP A 162 -3.61 -2.00 -3.42
CA ASP A 162 -3.29 -2.97 -2.37
C ASP A 162 -4.37 -2.92 -1.28
N ALA A 163 -5.47 -3.60 -1.53
CA ALA A 163 -6.64 -3.67 -0.68
C ALA A 163 -7.10 -5.12 -0.50
N THR A 164 -7.97 -5.33 0.48
CA THR A 164 -8.50 -6.67 0.82
C THR A 164 -9.97 -6.81 0.48
N ARG A 165 -10.42 -8.04 0.21
CA ARG A 165 -11.83 -8.43 0.09
C ARG A 165 -12.65 -7.52 -0.83
N ASP A 166 -13.73 -6.93 -0.31
CA ASP A 166 -14.68 -6.14 -1.08
C ASP A 166 -14.06 -4.88 -1.69
N LEU A 167 -13.13 -4.22 -0.97
CA LEU A 167 -12.40 -3.07 -1.53
C LEU A 167 -11.63 -3.44 -2.80
N LEU A 168 -11.03 -4.64 -2.85
CA LEU A 168 -10.35 -5.13 -4.03
C LEU A 168 -11.32 -5.51 -5.12
N MET A 169 -12.39 -6.22 -4.78
CA MET A 169 -13.36 -6.69 -5.77
C MET A 169 -14.13 -5.54 -6.44
N ASN A 170 -14.45 -4.49 -5.69
CA ASN A 170 -15.18 -3.33 -6.18
C ASN A 170 -14.40 -2.50 -7.21
N VAL A 171 -13.07 -2.55 -7.20
CA VAL A 171 -12.24 -1.78 -8.14
C VAL A 171 -11.97 -2.50 -9.46
N LEU A 172 -12.17 -3.81 -9.54
CA LEU A 172 -11.85 -4.59 -10.74
C LEU A 172 -12.56 -4.11 -12.02
N PRO A 173 -13.86 -3.72 -12.01
CA PRO A 173 -14.53 -3.19 -13.19
C PRO A 173 -13.88 -1.92 -13.77
N TYR A 174 -13.14 -1.16 -12.95
CA TYR A 174 -12.41 0.05 -13.34
C TYR A 174 -11.00 -0.23 -13.87
N ARG A 175 -10.63 -1.50 -14.04
CA ARG A 175 -9.40 -1.97 -14.66
C ARG A 175 -8.13 -1.41 -14.00
N PRO A 176 -7.89 -1.69 -12.69
CA PRO A 176 -6.67 -1.28 -12.03
C PRO A 176 -5.45 -1.79 -12.78
N PHE A 177 -4.42 -0.94 -12.87
CA PHE A 177 -3.15 -1.27 -13.52
C PHE A 177 -2.44 -2.43 -12.80
N LEU A 178 -2.43 -2.38 -11.46
CA LEU A 178 -1.86 -3.42 -10.62
C LEU A 178 -2.79 -3.70 -9.44
N ILE A 179 -3.00 -4.96 -9.13
CA ILE A 179 -3.51 -5.38 -7.82
C ILE A 179 -2.50 -6.31 -7.15
N LYS A 180 -2.44 -6.25 -5.80
CA LYS A 180 -1.52 -7.09 -5.04
C LYS A 180 -2.20 -7.79 -3.85
N PRO A 181 -2.97 -8.84 -4.04
CA PRO A 181 -3.39 -9.71 -2.95
C PRO A 181 -2.22 -10.58 -2.44
N ASN A 182 -2.29 -11.04 -1.20
CA ASN A 182 -1.50 -12.20 -0.79
C ASN A 182 -2.28 -13.50 -1.08
N ASN A 183 -1.61 -14.66 -0.92
CA ASN A 183 -2.25 -15.96 -1.18
C ASN A 183 -3.45 -16.25 -0.27
N HIS A 184 -3.46 -15.75 0.96
CA HIS A 184 -4.59 -15.91 1.88
C HIS A 184 -5.78 -15.05 1.44
N GLU A 185 -5.54 -13.76 1.15
CA GLU A 185 -6.55 -12.84 0.62
C GLU A 185 -7.16 -13.36 -0.69
N LEU A 186 -6.33 -13.87 -1.60
CA LEU A 186 -6.79 -14.50 -2.83
C LEU A 186 -7.62 -15.74 -2.54
N GLY A 187 -7.18 -16.58 -1.60
CA GLY A 187 -7.90 -17.77 -1.16
C GLY A 187 -9.26 -17.43 -0.54
N GLU A 188 -9.33 -16.40 0.30
CA GLU A 188 -10.58 -15.93 0.90
C GLU A 188 -11.60 -15.48 -0.17
N ILE A 189 -11.17 -14.76 -1.22
CA ILE A 189 -12.04 -14.32 -2.32
C ILE A 189 -12.72 -15.50 -3.03
N PHE A 190 -11.99 -16.62 -3.17
CA PHE A 190 -12.49 -17.77 -3.92
C PHE A 190 -12.90 -18.97 -3.05
N GLY A 191 -12.82 -18.84 -1.72
CA GLY A 191 -13.20 -19.90 -0.78
C GLY A 191 -12.26 -21.10 -0.82
N VAL A 192 -10.95 -20.91 -1.07
CA VAL A 192 -9.93 -21.95 -1.20
C VAL A 192 -8.69 -21.65 -0.38
N GLU A 193 -7.92 -22.67 -0.03
CA GLU A 193 -6.60 -22.52 0.58
C GLU A 193 -5.52 -22.65 -0.50
N LEU A 194 -4.62 -21.66 -0.60
CA LEU A 194 -3.57 -21.58 -1.61
C LEU A 194 -2.20 -21.55 -0.92
N LYS A 195 -1.39 -22.59 -1.12
CA LYS A 195 -0.08 -22.76 -0.46
C LYS A 195 1.10 -22.68 -1.42
N LYS A 196 0.91 -23.10 -2.67
CA LYS A 196 1.97 -23.18 -3.68
C LYS A 196 1.76 -22.14 -4.76
N ARG A 197 2.86 -21.73 -5.40
CA ARG A 197 2.83 -20.72 -6.48
C ARG A 197 1.95 -21.14 -7.65
N GLU A 198 2.01 -22.40 -8.03
CA GLU A 198 1.24 -22.94 -9.15
C GLU A 198 -0.28 -22.90 -8.85
N GLU A 199 -0.67 -23.03 -7.60
CA GLU A 199 -2.08 -23.03 -7.17
C GLU A 199 -2.72 -21.63 -7.29
N VAL A 200 -1.95 -20.55 -7.18
CA VAL A 200 -2.49 -19.17 -7.25
C VAL A 200 -2.74 -18.72 -8.68
N ILE A 201 -2.06 -19.27 -9.68
CA ILE A 201 -2.14 -18.85 -11.09
C ILE A 201 -3.58 -18.81 -11.62
N PRO A 202 -4.39 -19.89 -11.52
CA PRO A 202 -5.74 -19.88 -12.07
C PRO A 202 -6.66 -18.86 -11.39
N TYR A 203 -6.43 -18.55 -10.12
CA TYR A 203 -7.23 -17.56 -9.38
C TYR A 203 -6.78 -16.13 -9.68
N ALA A 204 -5.48 -15.90 -9.85
CA ALA A 204 -4.95 -14.62 -10.29
C ALA A 204 -5.47 -14.27 -11.71
N LYS A 205 -5.53 -15.23 -12.63
CA LYS A 205 -6.15 -15.05 -13.96
C LYS A 205 -7.63 -14.70 -13.88
N LYS A 206 -8.38 -15.29 -12.94
CA LYS A 206 -9.79 -14.92 -12.73
C LYS A 206 -9.94 -13.47 -12.26
N LEU A 207 -9.00 -12.92 -11.48
CA LEU A 207 -9.01 -11.49 -11.15
C LEU A 207 -8.66 -10.62 -12.35
N GLN A 208 -7.77 -11.10 -13.23
CA GLN A 208 -7.47 -10.43 -14.49
C GLN A 208 -8.68 -10.42 -15.43
N GLU A 209 -9.38 -11.54 -15.57
CA GLU A 209 -10.64 -11.63 -16.33
C GLU A 209 -11.72 -10.68 -15.80
N LYS A 210 -11.70 -10.37 -14.50
CA LYS A 210 -12.62 -9.40 -13.87
C LYS A 210 -12.19 -7.94 -14.07
N GLY A 211 -11.00 -7.68 -14.63
CA GLY A 211 -10.57 -6.35 -15.04
C GLY A 211 -9.16 -5.92 -14.67
N ALA A 212 -8.51 -6.54 -13.69
CA ALA A 212 -7.14 -6.17 -13.35
C ALA A 212 -6.18 -6.34 -14.54
N LYS A 213 -5.33 -5.36 -14.83
CA LYS A 213 -4.32 -5.49 -15.89
C LYS A 213 -3.18 -6.43 -15.44
N ASN A 214 -2.59 -6.14 -14.28
CA ASN A 214 -1.53 -6.97 -13.69
C ASN A 214 -1.94 -7.47 -12.32
N VAL A 215 -1.67 -8.74 -12.01
CA VAL A 215 -1.98 -9.36 -10.72
C VAL A 215 -0.71 -9.91 -10.11
N LEU A 216 -0.25 -9.28 -9.01
CA LEU A 216 0.93 -9.68 -8.26
C LEU A 216 0.49 -10.35 -6.95
N VAL A 217 0.71 -11.67 -6.84
CA VAL A 217 0.35 -12.42 -5.64
C VAL A 217 1.57 -12.62 -4.77
N SER A 218 1.55 -12.07 -3.55
CA SER A 218 2.62 -12.30 -2.56
C SER A 218 2.35 -13.58 -1.76
N MET A 219 3.40 -14.39 -1.52
CA MET A 219 3.28 -15.71 -0.93
C MET A 219 4.27 -15.97 0.21
N ALA A 220 4.63 -14.90 0.94
CA ALA A 220 5.58 -14.97 2.05
C ALA A 220 6.83 -15.79 1.69
N GLY A 221 7.14 -16.87 2.43
CA GLY A 221 8.30 -17.74 2.20
C GLY A 221 8.31 -18.48 0.85
N GLU A 222 7.19 -18.56 0.16
CA GLU A 222 7.10 -19.14 -1.20
C GLU A 222 7.47 -18.15 -2.31
N GLY A 223 7.61 -16.85 -1.98
CA GLY A 223 7.98 -15.81 -2.95
C GLY A 223 6.78 -15.10 -3.56
N ALA A 224 6.67 -15.05 -4.88
CA ALA A 224 5.62 -14.31 -5.57
C ALA A 224 5.26 -14.91 -6.94
N VAL A 225 4.03 -14.60 -7.39
CA VAL A 225 3.54 -14.87 -8.73
C VAL A 225 3.02 -13.58 -9.34
N LEU A 226 3.40 -13.29 -10.58
CA LEU A 226 2.87 -12.19 -11.37
C LEU A 226 2.18 -12.74 -12.61
N ILE A 227 0.96 -12.29 -12.85
CA ILE A 227 0.30 -12.39 -14.15
C ILE A 227 0.32 -10.99 -14.77
N ASP A 228 1.04 -10.81 -15.87
CA ASP A 228 1.13 -9.52 -16.56
C ASP A 228 -0.11 -9.23 -17.43
N GLU A 229 -0.24 -8.02 -17.93
CA GLU A 229 -1.36 -7.58 -18.76
C GLU A 229 -1.54 -8.38 -20.07
N ASN A 230 -0.52 -9.14 -20.49
CA ASN A 230 -0.55 -10.04 -21.65
C ASN A 230 -0.90 -11.48 -21.26
N GLY A 231 -1.22 -11.73 -19.99
CA GLY A 231 -1.52 -13.07 -19.44
C GLY A 231 -0.30 -13.96 -19.24
N ARG A 232 0.94 -13.41 -19.33
CA ARG A 232 2.17 -14.15 -19.08
C ARG A 232 2.37 -14.38 -17.59
N GLU A 233 2.89 -15.54 -17.25
CA GLU A 233 3.10 -15.98 -15.88
C GLU A 233 4.57 -15.86 -15.50
N TYR A 234 4.83 -15.21 -14.37
CA TYR A 234 6.16 -15.12 -13.80
C TYR A 234 6.11 -15.59 -12.35
N MET A 235 7.06 -16.43 -11.98
CA MET A 235 7.22 -16.91 -10.60
C MET A 235 8.61 -16.59 -10.10
N SER A 236 8.70 -16.05 -8.89
CA SER A 236 9.96 -15.76 -8.23
C SER A 236 9.98 -16.41 -6.86
N PRO A 237 11.03 -17.19 -6.53
CA PRO A 237 11.23 -17.64 -5.16
C PRO A 237 11.60 -16.45 -4.26
N VAL A 238 11.46 -16.64 -2.94
CA VAL A 238 11.93 -15.65 -1.98
C VAL A 238 13.47 -15.53 -2.05
N PRO A 239 14.04 -14.32 -1.97
CA PRO A 239 15.48 -14.15 -1.86
C PRO A 239 16.02 -14.88 -0.60
N ARG A 240 17.19 -15.53 -0.75
CA ARG A 240 17.84 -16.18 0.40
C ARG A 240 18.33 -15.14 1.39
N GLY A 241 18.02 -15.32 2.67
CA GLY A 241 18.46 -14.42 3.72
C GLY A 241 17.80 -14.73 5.06
N LYS A 242 18.24 -14.02 6.11
CA LYS A 242 17.59 -14.06 7.42
C LYS A 242 16.51 -12.99 7.45
N VAL A 243 15.26 -13.38 7.69
CA VAL A 243 14.16 -12.43 7.87
C VAL A 243 14.40 -11.65 9.17
N VAL A 244 14.52 -10.33 9.05
CA VAL A 244 14.63 -9.41 10.19
C VAL A 244 13.25 -8.88 10.57
N ASN A 245 12.46 -8.51 9.57
CA ASN A 245 11.09 -8.05 9.72
C ASN A 245 10.32 -8.32 8.41
N ALA A 246 9.09 -8.82 8.51
CA ALA A 246 8.22 -9.07 7.37
C ALA A 246 7.22 -7.91 7.11
N VAL A 247 7.11 -6.96 8.04
CA VAL A 247 6.21 -5.81 7.89
C VAL A 247 6.67 -4.95 6.73
N GLY A 248 5.74 -4.55 5.86
CA GLY A 248 6.04 -3.74 4.67
C GLY A 248 6.59 -4.53 3.47
N ALA A 249 6.75 -5.86 3.57
CA ALA A 249 7.21 -6.66 2.43
C ALA A 249 6.25 -6.56 1.23
N GLY A 250 4.93 -6.58 1.48
CA GLY A 250 3.92 -6.34 0.45
C GLY A 250 4.01 -4.96 -0.19
N ASP A 251 4.20 -3.92 0.64
CA ASP A 251 4.36 -2.54 0.18
C ASP A 251 5.62 -2.39 -0.68
N SER A 252 6.70 -3.09 -0.27
CA SER A 252 7.96 -3.15 -1.03
C SER A 252 7.78 -3.81 -2.40
N MET A 253 6.91 -4.81 -2.51
CA MET A 253 6.61 -5.44 -3.80
C MET A 253 5.85 -4.50 -4.74
N VAL A 254 4.89 -3.72 -4.24
CA VAL A 254 4.19 -2.69 -5.02
C VAL A 254 5.18 -1.62 -5.51
N ALA A 255 6.01 -1.09 -4.61
CA ALA A 255 7.02 -0.10 -4.94
C ALA A 255 8.04 -0.63 -5.96
N GLY A 256 8.53 -1.85 -5.77
CA GLY A 256 9.48 -2.52 -6.67
C GLY A 256 8.89 -2.73 -8.07
N PHE A 257 7.63 -3.15 -8.16
CA PHE A 257 6.94 -3.31 -9.44
C PHE A 257 6.83 -1.97 -10.19
N ILE A 258 6.40 -0.91 -9.50
CA ILE A 258 6.30 0.44 -10.08
C ILE A 258 7.68 0.95 -10.52
N ALA A 259 8.71 0.78 -9.68
CA ALA A 259 10.07 1.19 -9.99
C ALA A 259 10.61 0.46 -11.23
N CYS A 260 10.41 -0.87 -11.32
CA CYS A 260 10.81 -1.65 -12.48
C CYS A 260 10.12 -1.18 -13.75
N LEU A 261 8.82 -0.88 -13.69
CA LEU A 261 8.07 -0.38 -14.83
C LEU A 261 8.66 0.95 -15.35
N LEU A 262 8.92 1.90 -14.46
CA LEU A 262 9.47 3.21 -14.81
C LEU A 262 10.91 3.10 -15.33
N TYR A 263 11.70 2.16 -14.81
CA TYR A 263 13.07 1.94 -15.25
C TYR A 263 13.15 1.28 -16.64
N THR A 264 12.19 0.39 -16.96
CA THR A 264 12.18 -0.37 -18.22
C THR A 264 11.36 0.30 -19.33
N SER A 265 10.53 1.30 -19.00
CA SER A 265 9.79 2.05 -20.00
C SER A 265 10.74 3.03 -20.70
N PRO A 266 10.72 3.11 -22.05
CA PRO A 266 11.54 4.10 -22.75
C PRO A 266 11.18 5.50 -22.28
N SER A 267 12.19 6.26 -21.81
CA SER A 267 12.04 7.65 -21.44
C SER A 267 11.57 8.45 -22.66
N PRO A 268 10.76 9.51 -22.49
CA PRO A 268 10.48 10.43 -23.58
C PRO A 268 11.75 10.97 -24.27
N ARG A 269 12.89 11.04 -23.54
CA ARG A 269 14.19 11.43 -24.09
C ARG A 269 14.79 10.36 -25.01
N ASP A 270 14.56 9.06 -24.71
CA ASP A 270 15.06 7.95 -25.53
C ASP A 270 14.33 7.88 -26.88
N VAL A 271 13.10 8.39 -26.95
CA VAL A 271 12.30 8.46 -28.18
C VAL A 271 12.72 9.63 -29.09
N GLU A 272 13.26 10.71 -28.52
CA GLU A 272 13.77 11.84 -29.31
C GLU A 272 15.13 11.54 -29.94
N GLU A 273 16.02 10.81 -29.27
CA GLU A 273 17.33 10.41 -29.84
C GLU A 273 17.23 9.44 -31.02
N THR A 274 16.12 8.69 -31.14
CA THR A 274 15.92 7.75 -32.25
C THR A 274 15.35 8.40 -33.51
N ARG A 275 15.08 9.70 -33.50
CA ARG A 275 14.52 10.45 -34.64
C ARG A 275 15.52 11.43 -35.32
N MET A 276 16.80 11.33 -34.96
CA MET A 276 17.87 12.09 -35.70
C MET A 276 18.64 11.21 -36.66
#